data_433dd74eb5f6e44d109d08dba09dddb0
#
_entry.id   433dd74eb5f6e44d109d08dba09dddb0
#
_cell.length_a   1.000
_cell.length_b   1.000
_cell.length_c   1.000
_cell.angle_alpha   90.00
_cell.angle_beta   90.00
_cell.angle_gamma   90.00
#
_symmetry.space_group_name_H-M   'P 1'
#
loop_
_entity.id
_entity.type
_entity.pdbx_description
1 polymer ?
#
loop_
_entity_poly.entity_id
_entity_poly.type
_entity_poly.pdbx_seq_one_letter_code
_entity_poly.pdbx_strand_id
1 'polypeptide(L)'
;MEDVHRAGGVIGILGELDRAGLLKPRRENVLGLTLPESLDQYDVMLTKDDAVKTMFRAGPAGIRTTQAFSQDCRWDSLDDDRAEGCIRSLEHAYSKDGGLAVLYGNFAENGCIVKTAGVDDSILKSPARRKCTKARMKRWTPSSVAKW
;
A
#
# COMPACT_ATOMS: atom_id res chain seq x y z
N MET A 1 0.68 7.78 2.19
CA MET A 1 2.01 7.27 2.59
C MET A 1 2.31 7.60 4.05
N GLU A 2 1.94 8.77 4.53
CA GLU A 2 2.10 9.15 5.94
C GLU A 2 1.34 8.21 6.89
N ASP A 3 0.10 7.85 6.56
CA ASP A 3 -0.69 6.89 7.34
C ASP A 3 -0.03 5.52 7.40
N VAL A 4 0.55 5.05 6.28
CA VAL A 4 1.31 3.79 6.25
C VAL A 4 2.54 3.87 7.15
N HIS A 5 3.25 5.03 7.17
CA HIS A 5 4.38 5.24 8.06
C HIS A 5 3.94 5.17 9.52
N ARG A 6 2.86 5.87 9.88
CA ARG A 6 2.29 5.87 11.23
C ARG A 6 1.86 4.49 11.69
N ALA A 7 1.42 3.62 10.75
CA ALA A 7 1.05 2.23 11.01
C ALA A 7 2.24 1.25 11.11
N GLY A 8 3.49 1.74 11.03
CA GLY A 8 4.71 0.94 11.10
C GLY A 8 5.43 0.73 9.77
N GLY A 9 4.98 1.40 8.69
CA GLY A 9 5.63 1.39 7.38
C GLY A 9 5.69 0.00 6.75
N VAL A 10 6.73 -0.23 5.95
CA VAL A 10 6.95 -1.52 5.28
C VAL A 10 7.19 -2.65 6.27
N ILE A 11 7.85 -2.38 7.39
CA ILE A 11 8.08 -3.37 8.45
C ILE A 11 6.76 -3.81 9.09
N GLY A 12 5.81 -2.89 9.30
CA GLY A 12 4.47 -3.24 9.77
C GLY A 12 3.72 -4.14 8.79
N ILE A 13 3.83 -3.89 7.47
CA ILE A 13 3.26 -4.78 6.44
C ILE A 13 3.92 -6.17 6.48
N LEU A 14 5.25 -6.23 6.56
CA LEU A 14 5.97 -7.50 6.67
C LEU A 14 5.60 -8.24 7.95
N GLY A 15 5.39 -7.53 9.07
CA GLY A 15 4.92 -8.12 10.31
C GLY A 15 3.56 -8.80 10.17
N GLU A 16 2.60 -8.17 9.46
CA GLU A 16 1.30 -8.81 9.19
C GLU A 16 1.42 -10.05 8.29
N LEU A 17 2.28 -9.99 7.27
CA LEU A 17 2.51 -11.13 6.39
C LEU A 17 3.23 -12.29 7.12
N ASP A 18 4.11 -11.99 8.05
CA ASP A 18 4.81 -13.00 8.87
C ASP A 18 3.82 -13.66 9.85
N ARG A 19 3.00 -12.87 10.55
CA ARG A 19 1.92 -13.38 11.41
C ARG A 19 0.93 -14.27 10.66
N ALA A 20 0.70 -13.98 9.39
CA ALA A 20 -0.11 -14.81 8.49
C ALA A 20 0.63 -16.05 7.95
N GLY A 21 1.91 -16.26 8.26
CA GLY A 21 2.72 -17.39 7.80
C GLY A 21 3.04 -17.36 6.30
N LEU A 22 2.96 -16.20 5.66
CA LEU A 22 3.15 -16.03 4.22
C LEU A 22 4.61 -15.74 3.84
N LEU A 23 5.48 -15.48 4.80
CA LEU A 23 6.88 -15.15 4.55
C LEU A 23 7.80 -16.33 4.86
N LYS A 24 8.96 -16.31 4.17
CA LYS A 24 10.06 -17.26 4.40
C LYS A 24 11.14 -16.58 5.25
N PRO A 25 11.21 -16.81 6.56
CA PRO A 25 11.98 -15.98 7.50
C PRO A 25 13.51 -16.14 7.46
N ARG A 26 14.05 -17.03 6.64
CA ARG A 26 15.47 -17.48 6.72
C ARG A 26 16.47 -16.63 5.93
N ARG A 27 16.11 -15.42 5.46
CA ARG A 27 17.03 -14.56 4.71
C ARG A 27 17.51 -13.42 5.59
N GLU A 28 18.81 -13.20 5.58
CA GLU A 28 19.43 -12.02 6.17
C GLU A 28 19.23 -10.80 5.26
N ASN A 29 19.01 -9.66 5.88
CA ASN A 29 18.93 -8.37 5.22
C ASN A 29 20.33 -7.69 5.17
N VAL A 30 20.39 -6.49 4.62
CA VAL A 30 21.64 -5.71 4.51
C VAL A 30 22.24 -5.31 5.86
N LEU A 31 21.52 -5.43 6.95
CA LEU A 31 21.98 -5.18 8.31
C LEU A 31 22.55 -6.44 8.97
N GLY A 32 22.56 -7.57 8.27
CA GLY A 32 22.98 -8.87 8.82
C GLY A 32 21.95 -9.48 9.79
N LEU A 33 20.72 -8.97 9.81
CA LEU A 33 19.62 -9.49 10.63
C LEU A 33 18.72 -10.39 9.79
N THR A 34 18.23 -11.44 10.40
CA THR A 34 17.13 -12.23 9.82
C THR A 34 15.82 -11.43 9.87
N LEU A 35 14.82 -11.84 9.08
CA LEU A 35 13.53 -11.16 9.08
C LEU A 35 12.85 -11.15 10.46
N PRO A 36 12.78 -12.27 11.22
CA PRO A 36 12.22 -12.23 12.58
C PRO A 36 12.94 -11.25 13.50
N GLU A 37 14.28 -11.24 13.50
CA GLU A 37 15.07 -10.30 14.31
C GLU A 37 14.78 -8.84 13.94
N SER A 38 14.58 -8.58 12.63
CA SER A 38 14.21 -7.24 12.16
C SER A 38 12.80 -6.85 12.58
N LEU A 39 11.85 -7.79 12.61
CA LEU A 39 10.50 -7.55 13.08
C LEU A 39 10.47 -7.30 14.58
N ASP A 40 11.20 -8.11 15.37
CA ASP A 40 11.29 -7.90 16.83
C ASP A 40 11.87 -6.52 17.18
N GLN A 41 12.80 -6.02 16.36
CA GLN A 41 13.43 -4.74 16.60
C GLN A 41 12.60 -3.56 16.10
N TYR A 42 11.97 -3.66 14.92
CA TYR A 42 11.41 -2.51 14.21
C TYR A 42 9.89 -2.56 13.97
N ASP A 43 9.21 -3.70 14.16
CA ASP A 43 7.76 -3.75 14.04
C ASP A 43 7.11 -3.04 15.24
N VAL A 44 6.29 -2.02 14.99
CA VAL A 44 5.61 -1.24 16.02
C VAL A 44 4.72 -2.08 16.95
N MET A 45 4.29 -3.26 16.50
CA MET A 45 3.49 -4.20 17.28
C MET A 45 4.34 -5.06 18.22
N LEU A 46 5.62 -5.26 17.92
CA LEU A 46 6.53 -6.15 18.66
C LEU A 46 7.58 -5.38 19.45
N THR A 47 8.09 -4.30 18.90
CA THR A 47 9.20 -3.54 19.46
C THR A 47 8.87 -2.96 20.84
N LYS A 48 9.85 -3.02 21.73
CA LYS A 48 9.81 -2.36 23.04
C LYS A 48 10.59 -1.04 23.06
N ASP A 49 11.22 -0.69 21.93
CA ASP A 49 12.04 0.51 21.81
C ASP A 49 11.16 1.74 21.53
N ASP A 50 11.13 2.65 22.48
CA ASP A 50 10.39 3.91 22.35
C ASP A 50 10.97 4.84 21.28
N ALA A 51 12.26 4.72 20.95
CA ALA A 51 12.87 5.50 19.87
C ALA A 51 12.30 5.07 18.50
N VAL A 52 12.12 3.77 18.29
CA VAL A 52 11.47 3.24 17.07
C VAL A 52 10.03 3.72 16.97
N LYS A 53 9.25 3.61 18.06
CA LYS A 53 7.87 4.11 18.10
C LYS A 53 7.79 5.62 17.84
N THR A 54 8.71 6.39 18.38
CA THR A 54 8.79 7.84 18.16
C THR A 54 9.09 8.16 16.69
N MET A 55 9.98 7.38 16.05
CA MET A 55 10.29 7.53 14.63
C MET A 55 9.03 7.33 13.75
N PHE A 56 8.24 6.30 14.03
CA PHE A 56 7.02 6.04 13.26
C PHE A 56 5.88 7.02 13.54
N ARG A 57 5.91 7.74 14.64
CA ARG A 57 4.97 8.86 14.88
C ARG A 57 5.33 10.14 14.15
N ALA A 58 6.57 10.26 13.67
CA ALA A 58 7.00 11.44 12.93
C ALA A 58 6.23 11.59 11.62
N GLY A 59 5.76 12.80 11.34
CA GLY A 59 5.05 13.10 10.11
C GLY A 59 4.51 14.52 10.11
N PRO A 60 4.45 15.17 8.96
CA PRO A 60 3.98 16.55 8.85
C PRO A 60 2.46 16.69 9.12
N ALA A 61 1.67 15.62 9.10
CA ALA A 61 0.21 15.68 9.26
C ALA A 61 -0.45 16.76 8.36
N GLY A 62 0.05 16.91 7.13
CA GLY A 62 -0.39 17.96 6.21
C GLY A 62 0.22 19.35 6.47
N ILE A 63 1.01 19.52 7.52
CA ILE A 63 1.69 20.77 7.85
C ILE A 63 3.12 20.72 7.29
N ARG A 64 3.52 21.77 6.59
CA ARG A 64 4.90 21.88 6.09
C ARG A 64 5.87 22.10 7.25
N THR A 65 6.89 21.27 7.37
CA THR A 65 8.00 21.49 8.28
C THR A 65 8.93 22.59 7.73
N THR A 66 9.40 23.46 8.60
CA THR A 66 10.35 24.52 8.23
C THR A 66 11.79 24.03 8.19
N GLN A 67 12.07 22.92 8.85
CA GLN A 67 13.40 22.35 8.95
C GLN A 67 13.40 20.95 8.31
N ALA A 68 14.28 20.75 7.32
CA ALA A 68 14.44 19.46 6.66
C ALA A 68 14.85 18.37 7.67
N PHE A 69 14.26 17.20 7.54
CA PHE A 69 14.48 16.02 8.41
C PHE A 69 14.15 16.24 9.89
N SER A 70 13.49 17.35 10.25
CA SER A 70 13.01 17.54 11.61
C SER A 70 11.83 16.59 11.91
N GLN A 71 11.69 16.24 13.18
CA GLN A 71 10.57 15.46 13.68
C GLN A 71 9.66 16.29 14.59
N ASP A 72 9.59 17.59 14.36
CA ASP A 72 8.82 18.52 15.18
C ASP A 72 7.31 18.29 15.03
N CYS A 73 6.88 17.88 13.83
CA CYS A 73 5.51 17.45 13.60
C CYS A 73 5.37 15.95 13.86
N ARG A 74 4.56 15.59 14.83
CA ARG A 74 4.33 14.20 15.24
C ARG A 74 2.87 13.94 15.44
N TRP A 75 2.48 12.70 15.17
CA TRP A 75 1.19 12.18 15.58
C TRP A 75 1.19 11.90 17.08
N ASP A 76 0.07 12.09 17.74
CA ASP A 76 -0.09 11.77 19.17
C ASP A 76 0.03 10.27 19.45
N SER A 77 -0.44 9.45 18.50
CA SER A 77 -0.43 7.99 18.60
C SER A 77 0.00 7.32 17.30
N LEU A 78 0.44 6.09 17.38
CA LEU A 78 0.57 5.19 16.23
C LEU A 78 -0.81 4.72 15.76
N ASP A 79 -0.88 4.24 14.52
CA ASP A 79 -2.02 3.50 13.99
C ASP A 79 -1.71 1.99 14.16
N ASP A 80 -2.08 1.45 15.30
CA ASP A 80 -1.91 0.05 15.69
C ASP A 80 -3.19 -0.79 15.47
N ASP A 81 -4.27 -0.18 14.99
CA ASP A 81 -5.51 -0.87 14.67
C ASP A 81 -5.35 -1.72 13.41
N ARG A 82 -5.34 -3.03 13.58
CA ARG A 82 -5.22 -4.01 12.48
C ARG A 82 -6.58 -4.46 11.90
N ALA A 83 -7.67 -3.98 12.46
CA ALA A 83 -9.01 -4.25 11.95
C ALA A 83 -9.48 -3.14 10.99
N GLU A 84 -9.37 -1.87 11.38
CA GLU A 84 -9.87 -0.73 10.61
C GLU A 84 -8.79 0.28 10.21
N GLY A 85 -7.58 0.14 10.74
CA GLY A 85 -6.45 1.02 10.45
C GLY A 85 -5.93 0.92 9.00
N CYS A 86 -4.85 1.64 8.73
CA CYS A 86 -4.25 1.72 7.41
C CYS A 86 -3.62 0.39 6.97
N ILE A 87 -2.94 -0.31 7.89
CA ILE A 87 -2.40 -1.66 7.67
C ILE A 87 -3.33 -2.62 8.39
N ARG A 88 -3.94 -3.54 7.64
CA ARG A 88 -4.90 -4.51 8.16
C ARG A 88 -4.30 -5.91 8.26
N SER A 89 -4.80 -6.68 9.22
CA SER A 89 -4.49 -8.10 9.31
C SER A 89 -5.10 -8.89 8.14
N LEU A 90 -4.64 -10.12 7.95
CA LEU A 90 -5.18 -11.01 6.90
C LEU A 90 -6.69 -11.22 7.02
N GLU A 91 -7.21 -11.30 8.25
CA GLU A 91 -8.64 -11.50 8.52
C GLU A 91 -9.50 -10.29 8.13
N HIS A 92 -8.92 -9.09 8.21
CA HIS A 92 -9.58 -7.81 7.90
C HIS A 92 -9.14 -7.21 6.57
N ALA A 93 -8.51 -8.03 5.70
CA ALA A 93 -8.08 -7.60 4.38
C ALA A 93 -9.26 -7.09 3.54
N TYR A 94 -9.03 -6.04 2.76
CA TYR A 94 -10.06 -5.48 1.85
C TYR A 94 -10.52 -6.47 0.78
N SER A 95 -9.65 -7.38 0.37
CA SER A 95 -9.98 -8.46 -0.57
C SER A 95 -9.08 -9.66 -0.29
N LYS A 96 -9.54 -10.85 -0.68
CA LYS A 96 -8.75 -12.08 -0.59
C LYS A 96 -7.66 -12.15 -1.63
N ASP A 97 -7.86 -11.45 -2.76
CA ASP A 97 -6.94 -11.40 -3.88
C ASP A 97 -6.16 -10.07 -3.89
N GLY A 98 -5.04 -10.05 -4.59
CA GLY A 98 -4.29 -8.81 -4.82
C GLY A 98 -5.09 -7.81 -5.66
N GLY A 99 -4.69 -6.54 -5.62
CA GLY A 99 -5.33 -5.46 -6.36
C GLY A 99 -5.03 -5.42 -7.86
N LEU A 100 -4.48 -6.49 -8.42
CA LEU A 100 -4.17 -6.65 -9.85
C LEU A 100 -4.78 -7.95 -10.37
N ALA A 101 -5.45 -7.88 -11.52
CA ALA A 101 -5.98 -9.04 -12.21
C ALA A 101 -5.39 -9.18 -13.63
N VAL A 102 -5.17 -10.41 -14.06
CA VAL A 102 -4.80 -10.71 -15.44
C VAL A 102 -6.07 -11.11 -16.18
N LEU A 103 -6.39 -10.38 -17.24
CA LEU A 103 -7.56 -10.64 -18.07
C LEU A 103 -7.13 -11.13 -19.46
N TYR A 104 -7.88 -12.07 -20.00
CA TYR A 104 -7.71 -12.62 -21.34
C TYR A 104 -8.96 -12.37 -22.17
N GLY A 105 -8.81 -12.19 -23.46
CA GLY A 105 -9.92 -12.00 -24.38
C GLY A 105 -9.45 -11.61 -25.77
N ASN A 106 -10.40 -11.43 -26.68
CA ASN A 106 -10.12 -11.05 -28.08
C ASN A 106 -9.37 -9.72 -28.26
N PHE A 107 -9.34 -8.85 -27.24
CA PHE A 107 -8.54 -7.62 -27.23
C PHE A 107 -7.16 -7.79 -26.59
N ALA A 108 -6.93 -8.89 -25.89
CA ALA A 108 -5.71 -9.19 -25.17
C ALA A 108 -5.50 -10.72 -25.13
N GLU A 109 -5.21 -11.29 -26.30
CA GLU A 109 -5.02 -12.75 -26.45
C GLU A 109 -3.89 -13.28 -25.57
N ASN A 110 -2.82 -12.49 -25.41
CA ASN A 110 -1.68 -12.78 -24.54
C ASN A 110 -1.86 -12.29 -23.10
N GLY A 111 -3.07 -11.81 -22.76
CA GLY A 111 -3.39 -11.25 -21.46
C GLY A 111 -3.09 -9.76 -21.32
N CYS A 112 -3.78 -9.13 -20.38
CA CYS A 112 -3.50 -7.76 -19.92
C CYS A 112 -3.63 -7.68 -18.41
N ILE A 113 -2.89 -6.78 -17.79
CA ILE A 113 -2.94 -6.52 -16.35
C ILE A 113 -3.85 -5.32 -16.10
N VAL A 114 -4.82 -5.52 -15.21
CA VAL A 114 -5.76 -4.48 -14.80
C VAL A 114 -5.63 -4.26 -13.29
N LYS A 115 -5.58 -2.99 -12.88
CA LYS A 115 -5.70 -2.63 -11.48
C LYS A 115 -7.18 -2.73 -11.07
N THR A 116 -7.49 -3.62 -10.15
CA THR A 116 -8.83 -3.83 -9.58
C THR A 116 -9.00 -3.16 -8.21
N ALA A 117 -7.90 -2.84 -7.53
CA ALA A 117 -7.95 -2.16 -6.24
C ALA A 117 -8.64 -0.80 -6.33
N GLY A 118 -9.63 -0.58 -5.47
CA GLY A 118 -10.41 0.67 -5.42
C GLY A 118 -11.43 0.83 -6.56
N VAL A 119 -11.72 -0.24 -7.29
CA VAL A 119 -12.77 -0.27 -8.31
C VAL A 119 -14.00 -0.93 -7.71
N ASP A 120 -15.17 -0.28 -7.85
CA ASP A 120 -16.44 -0.83 -7.41
C ASP A 120 -16.79 -2.09 -8.23
N ASP A 121 -17.21 -3.14 -7.56
CA ASP A 121 -17.53 -4.44 -8.19
C ASP A 121 -18.59 -4.33 -9.27
N SER A 122 -19.52 -3.39 -9.16
CA SER A 122 -20.56 -3.13 -10.16
C SER A 122 -19.99 -2.68 -11.51
N ILE A 123 -18.79 -2.10 -11.51
CA ILE A 123 -18.11 -1.59 -12.71
C ILE A 123 -17.24 -2.67 -13.37
N LEU A 124 -16.82 -3.69 -12.64
CA LEU A 124 -15.94 -4.76 -13.14
C LEU A 124 -16.60 -5.55 -14.30
N LYS A 125 -17.92 -5.66 -14.30
CA LYS A 125 -18.69 -6.33 -15.34
C LYS A 125 -19.76 -5.36 -15.87
N SER A 126 -19.37 -4.46 -16.76
CA SER A 126 -20.31 -3.49 -17.35
C SER A 126 -20.41 -3.68 -18.86
N PRO A 127 -21.61 -3.89 -19.42
CA PRO A 127 -21.86 -3.88 -20.86
C PRO A 127 -21.83 -2.44 -21.37
N ALA A 128 -20.67 -1.91 -21.67
CA ALA A 128 -20.51 -0.57 -22.21
C ALA A 128 -19.97 -0.59 -23.64
N ARG A 129 -20.54 0.21 -24.53
CA ARG A 129 -19.96 0.49 -25.85
C ARG A 129 -18.75 1.39 -25.68
N ARG A 130 -17.57 0.89 -26.02
CA ARG A 130 -16.34 1.67 -25.96
C ARG A 130 -15.82 2.00 -27.36
N LYS A 131 -15.33 3.22 -27.53
CA LYS A 131 -14.69 3.66 -28.74
C LYS A 131 -13.22 3.28 -28.70
N CYS A 132 -12.80 2.33 -29.55
CA CYS A 132 -11.38 1.97 -29.67
C CYS A 132 -10.66 2.98 -30.54
N THR A 133 -9.47 3.41 -30.14
CA THR A 133 -8.58 4.27 -30.92
C THR A 133 -7.27 3.55 -31.18
N LYS A 134 -6.79 3.58 -32.44
CA LYS A 134 -5.56 2.89 -32.86
C LYS A 134 -4.26 3.42 -32.23
N ALA A 135 -4.28 4.62 -31.66
CA ALA A 135 -3.09 5.20 -31.05
C ALA A 135 -3.43 6.05 -29.82
N ARG A 136 -2.64 5.91 -28.79
CA ARG A 136 -2.74 6.68 -27.53
C ARG A 136 -2.64 8.20 -27.77
N MET A 137 -1.80 8.63 -28.72
CA MET A 137 -1.60 10.06 -29.01
C MET A 137 -2.82 10.75 -29.64
N LYS A 138 -3.67 10.03 -30.40
CA LYS A 138 -4.90 10.59 -30.98
C LYS A 138 -6.03 10.79 -29.95
N ARG A 139 -5.86 10.31 -28.73
CA ARG A 139 -6.86 10.40 -27.67
C ARG A 139 -6.65 11.62 -26.75
N TRP A 140 -5.46 12.19 -26.80
CA TRP A 140 -5.07 13.30 -25.93
C TRP A 140 -5.07 14.61 -26.71
N THR A 141 -6.25 15.22 -26.86
CA THR A 141 -6.37 16.61 -27.29
C THR A 141 -7.05 17.39 -26.16
N PRO A 142 -6.59 18.60 -25.83
CA PRO A 142 -7.17 19.43 -24.74
C PRO A 142 -8.69 19.64 -24.87
N SER A 143 -9.22 19.56 -26.11
CA SER A 143 -10.66 19.67 -26.40
C SER A 143 -11.47 18.41 -26.05
N SER A 144 -10.84 17.26 -25.79
CA SER A 144 -11.55 16.03 -25.41
C SER A 144 -11.80 15.88 -23.91
N VAL A 145 -11.19 16.74 -23.10
CA VAL A 145 -11.37 16.76 -21.62
C VAL A 145 -12.68 17.41 -21.20
N ALA A 146 -13.34 18.15 -22.09
CA ALA A 146 -14.55 18.89 -21.76
C ALA A 146 -15.88 18.14 -22.07
N LYS A 147 -15.84 16.84 -22.35
CA LYS A 147 -17.02 16.02 -22.62
C LYS A 147 -16.93 14.67 -21.90
N TRP A 148 -17.12 14.72 -20.60
CA TRP A 148 -17.53 13.60 -19.77
C TRP A 148 -18.98 13.78 -19.36
#